data_0fc2e4cedee2af40e9a2c21fd39091f9
#
_entry.id   0fc2e4cedee2af40e9a2c21fd39091f9
#
_cell.length_a   1.000
_cell.length_b   1.000
_cell.length_c   1.000
_cell.angle_alpha   90.00
_cell.angle_beta   90.00
_cell.angle_gamma   90.00
#
_symmetry.space_group_name_H-M   'P 1'
#
loop_
_entity.id
_entity.type
_entity.pdbx_description
1 polymer ?
#
loop_
_entity_poly.entity_id
_entity_poly.type
_entity_poly.pdbx_seq_one_letter_code
_entity_poly.pdbx_strand_id
1 'polypeptide(L)'
;MSKKSIFYLVFFSVLIVSFFFVLKSIIPGYGVRSFQVLSQVKPFTFTNQDGKLISEQNVQGKVYVAEYFFTSCTGICPILNTNMKGIYERYKDEPDFLILSHTCDPETDSVARIKQYADSLKVDNNKWIFLTGTKESLYNTARISYLLDDPKNNMENIKDQFLHTQFFALVDKNGKVRKKIYDGLKKNELKELENDIAVLLKEPATQTRFSNNLFAN
;
A
#
# COMPACT_ATOMS: atom_id res chain seq x y z
N MET A 1 36.16 -30.81 -29.49
CA MET A 1 36.64 -29.52 -28.97
C MET A 1 38.07 -29.68 -28.45
N SER A 2 38.94 -28.70 -28.69
CA SER A 2 40.30 -28.75 -28.16
C SER A 2 40.27 -28.51 -26.63
N LYS A 3 41.28 -29.05 -25.92
CA LYS A 3 41.40 -28.81 -24.46
C LYS A 3 41.44 -27.31 -24.11
N LYS A 4 42.02 -26.48 -24.98
CA LYS A 4 42.05 -25.01 -24.84
C LYS A 4 40.65 -24.39 -24.94
N SER A 5 39.82 -24.87 -25.90
CA SER A 5 38.43 -24.35 -26.05
C SER A 5 37.58 -24.69 -24.85
N ILE A 6 37.73 -25.87 -24.26
CA ILE A 6 37.00 -26.27 -23.05
C ILE A 6 37.44 -25.39 -21.87
N PHE A 7 38.75 -25.13 -21.71
CA PHE A 7 39.26 -24.26 -20.67
C PHE A 7 38.67 -22.83 -20.74
N TYR A 8 38.68 -22.21 -21.93
CA TYR A 8 38.12 -20.89 -22.12
C TYR A 8 36.60 -20.86 -21.85
N LEU A 9 35.90 -21.88 -22.28
CA LEU A 9 34.44 -21.98 -22.04
C LEU A 9 34.13 -22.04 -20.54
N VAL A 10 34.83 -22.87 -19.78
CA VAL A 10 34.69 -22.98 -18.33
C VAL A 10 35.07 -21.67 -17.64
N PHE A 11 36.22 -21.08 -18.02
CA PHE A 11 36.72 -19.84 -17.44
C PHE A 11 35.71 -18.68 -17.61
N PHE A 12 35.21 -18.48 -18.84
CA PHE A 12 34.22 -17.39 -19.07
C PHE A 12 32.87 -17.68 -18.43
N SER A 13 32.44 -18.94 -18.35
CA SER A 13 31.22 -19.30 -17.64
C SER A 13 31.31 -18.98 -16.15
N VAL A 14 32.44 -19.32 -15.50
CA VAL A 14 32.68 -18.99 -14.09
C VAL A 14 32.72 -17.47 -13.88
N LEU A 15 33.34 -16.74 -14.81
CA LEU A 15 33.44 -15.29 -14.74
C LEU A 15 32.04 -14.63 -14.86
N ILE A 16 31.20 -15.08 -15.78
CA ILE A 16 29.82 -14.60 -15.95
C ILE A 16 28.98 -14.87 -14.69
N VAL A 17 29.06 -16.07 -14.15
CA VAL A 17 28.34 -16.47 -12.94
C VAL A 17 28.82 -15.64 -11.76
N SER A 18 30.13 -15.47 -11.57
CA SER A 18 30.71 -14.65 -10.52
C SER A 18 30.25 -13.18 -10.64
N PHE A 19 30.30 -12.63 -11.86
CA PHE A 19 29.84 -11.27 -12.14
C PHE A 19 28.35 -11.07 -11.79
N PHE A 20 27.50 -12.06 -12.11
CA PHE A 20 26.09 -12.01 -11.75
C PHE A 20 25.87 -12.01 -10.23
N PHE A 21 26.62 -12.80 -9.47
CA PHE A 21 26.55 -12.81 -8.01
C PHE A 21 27.06 -11.49 -7.40
N VAL A 22 28.13 -10.92 -7.96
CA VAL A 22 28.65 -9.62 -7.55
C VAL A 22 27.63 -8.52 -7.80
N LEU A 23 27.00 -8.47 -8.99
CA LEU A 23 25.95 -7.50 -9.29
C LEU A 23 24.77 -7.61 -8.30
N LYS A 24 24.34 -8.83 -8.00
CA LYS A 24 23.25 -9.09 -7.06
C LYS A 24 23.60 -8.66 -5.63
N SER A 25 24.87 -8.70 -5.25
CA SER A 25 25.37 -8.27 -3.95
C SER A 25 25.54 -6.74 -3.83
N ILE A 26 25.93 -6.08 -4.93
CA ILE A 26 26.24 -4.64 -4.92
C ILE A 26 25.00 -3.79 -5.21
N ILE A 27 24.09 -4.27 -6.06
CA ILE A 27 22.91 -3.52 -6.47
C ILE A 27 21.70 -4.03 -5.69
N PRO A 28 21.20 -3.30 -4.67
CA PRO A 28 19.99 -3.66 -3.94
C PRO A 28 18.81 -3.73 -4.93
N GLY A 29 18.13 -4.87 -4.94
CA GLY A 29 16.97 -5.08 -5.84
C GLY A 29 17.32 -5.53 -7.27
N TYR A 30 18.58 -5.84 -7.57
CA TYR A 30 18.96 -6.42 -8.87
C TYR A 30 18.21 -7.74 -9.12
N GLY A 31 17.43 -7.79 -10.20
CA GLY A 31 16.61 -8.96 -10.56
C GLY A 31 15.25 -9.04 -9.86
N VAL A 32 14.90 -8.09 -8.98
CA VAL A 32 13.54 -7.94 -8.45
C VAL A 32 12.69 -7.20 -9.48
N ARG A 33 11.53 -7.75 -9.85
CA ARG A 33 10.56 -7.03 -10.69
C ARG A 33 10.13 -5.78 -9.95
N SER A 34 10.60 -4.61 -10.41
CA SER A 34 10.11 -3.33 -9.90
C SER A 34 8.71 -3.09 -10.49
N PHE A 35 7.71 -2.96 -9.63
CA PHE A 35 6.38 -2.59 -10.08
C PHE A 35 6.34 -1.12 -10.51
N GLN A 36 5.53 -0.83 -11.51
CA GLN A 36 5.26 0.55 -11.92
C GLN A 36 4.75 1.37 -10.73
N VAL A 37 5.19 2.61 -10.62
CA VAL A 37 4.65 3.60 -9.69
C VAL A 37 3.48 4.29 -10.37
N LEU A 38 2.32 4.30 -9.71
CA LEU A 38 1.11 4.96 -10.20
C LEU A 38 0.98 6.38 -9.65
N SER A 39 1.23 6.55 -8.35
CA SER A 39 1.18 7.83 -7.65
C SER A 39 2.09 7.84 -6.44
N GLN A 40 2.30 9.02 -5.87
CA GLN A 40 2.94 9.25 -4.57
C GLN A 40 1.88 9.71 -3.59
N VAL A 41 1.75 9.01 -2.46
CA VAL A 41 0.85 9.41 -1.37
C VAL A 41 1.27 10.78 -0.85
N LYS A 42 0.33 11.72 -0.85
CA LYS A 42 0.54 13.06 -0.32
C LYS A 42 0.44 13.06 1.21
N PRO A 43 1.06 14.03 1.89
CA PRO A 43 0.90 14.19 3.33
C PRO A 43 -0.58 14.18 3.74
N PHE A 44 -0.89 13.45 4.80
CA PHE A 44 -2.23 13.36 5.37
C PHE A 44 -2.16 13.33 6.89
N THR A 45 -3.25 13.68 7.55
CA THR A 45 -3.44 13.50 8.98
C THR A 45 -4.90 13.12 9.22
N PHE A 46 -5.12 11.94 9.78
CA PHE A 46 -6.44 11.39 10.10
C PHE A 46 -6.48 10.94 11.55
N THR A 47 -7.67 10.79 12.10
CA THR A 47 -7.87 10.25 13.45
C THR A 47 -8.22 8.77 13.33
N ASN A 48 -7.54 7.92 14.09
CA ASN A 48 -7.83 6.49 14.10
C ASN A 48 -8.97 6.14 15.08
N GLN A 49 -9.37 4.86 15.10
CA GLN A 49 -10.41 4.30 15.97
C GLN A 49 -10.13 4.48 17.48
N ASP A 50 -8.90 4.74 17.88
CA ASP A 50 -8.51 4.98 19.28
C ASP A 50 -8.35 6.49 19.59
N GLY A 51 -8.77 7.36 18.66
CA GLY A 51 -8.67 8.82 18.82
C GLY A 51 -7.27 9.40 18.63
N LYS A 52 -6.32 8.62 18.12
CA LYS A 52 -4.95 9.06 17.87
C LYS A 52 -4.80 9.60 16.46
N LEU A 53 -3.95 10.62 16.28
CA LEU A 53 -3.60 11.13 14.97
C LEU A 53 -2.62 10.19 14.27
N ILE A 54 -2.93 9.85 13.04
CA ILE A 54 -2.10 9.04 12.12
C ILE A 54 -1.80 9.87 10.90
N SER A 55 -0.52 9.98 10.57
CA SER A 55 -0.02 10.66 9.38
C SER A 55 0.76 9.70 8.48
N GLU A 56 1.17 10.16 7.29
CA GLU A 56 2.07 9.43 6.41
C GLU A 56 3.39 9.03 7.08
N GLN A 57 3.85 9.78 8.08
CA GLN A 57 5.08 9.49 8.83
C GLN A 57 4.92 8.23 9.70
N ASN A 58 3.72 7.98 10.24
CA ASN A 58 3.45 6.80 11.07
C ASN A 58 3.47 5.49 10.25
N VAL A 59 3.25 5.59 8.95
CA VAL A 59 3.23 4.44 8.03
C VAL A 59 4.46 4.37 7.13
N GLN A 60 5.38 5.30 7.27
CA GLN A 60 6.64 5.28 6.53
C GLN A 60 7.45 4.03 6.84
N GLY A 61 8.04 3.41 5.83
CA GLY A 61 8.77 2.15 5.96
C GLY A 61 7.87 0.91 6.02
N LYS A 62 6.54 1.08 5.94
CA LYS A 62 5.58 -0.02 5.90
C LYS A 62 5.01 -0.20 4.49
N VAL A 63 4.74 -1.44 4.13
CA VAL A 63 3.87 -1.79 2.99
C VAL A 63 2.45 -1.81 3.52
N TYR A 64 1.52 -1.15 2.84
CA TYR A 64 0.14 -1.19 3.30
C TYR A 64 -0.87 -1.25 2.17
N VAL A 65 -2.04 -1.78 2.50
CA VAL A 65 -3.22 -1.76 1.62
C VAL A 65 -4.14 -0.67 2.12
N ALA A 66 -4.53 0.25 1.23
CA ALA A 66 -5.52 1.29 1.52
C ALA A 66 -6.86 0.93 0.86
N GLU A 67 -7.95 1.13 1.60
CA GLU A 67 -9.32 0.96 1.14
C GLU A 67 -10.24 2.03 1.73
N TYR A 68 -11.49 2.08 1.22
CA TYR A 68 -12.55 2.92 1.77
C TYR A 68 -13.75 2.09 2.18
N PHE A 69 -14.39 2.48 3.30
CA PHE A 69 -15.53 1.80 3.88
C PHE A 69 -16.51 2.81 4.46
N PHE A 70 -17.67 2.36 4.94
CA PHE A 70 -18.52 3.09 5.87
C PHE A 70 -19.30 2.10 6.74
N THR A 71 -19.52 2.47 8.00
CA THR A 71 -20.03 1.53 9.01
C THR A 71 -21.47 1.08 8.77
N SER A 72 -22.27 1.89 8.07
CA SER A 72 -23.68 1.61 7.77
C SER A 72 -23.89 0.86 6.44
N CYS A 73 -22.80 0.42 5.78
CA CYS A 73 -22.88 -0.33 4.52
C CYS A 73 -23.44 -1.74 4.73
N THR A 74 -24.60 -2.01 4.15
CA THR A 74 -25.22 -3.34 4.15
C THR A 74 -25.01 -4.11 2.85
N GLY A 75 -24.36 -3.50 1.86
CA GLY A 75 -24.15 -4.05 0.53
C GLY A 75 -22.80 -4.78 0.38
N ILE A 76 -21.86 -4.16 -0.29
CA ILE A 76 -20.57 -4.79 -0.65
C ILE A 76 -19.55 -4.84 0.48
N CYS A 77 -19.61 -3.91 1.46
CA CYS A 77 -18.61 -3.82 2.52
C CYS A 77 -18.41 -5.10 3.34
N PRO A 78 -19.46 -5.88 3.69
CA PRO A 78 -19.25 -7.16 4.37
C PRO A 78 -18.41 -8.15 3.56
N ILE A 79 -18.55 -8.13 2.22
CA ILE A 79 -17.77 -8.99 1.32
C ILE A 79 -16.33 -8.47 1.26
N LEU A 80 -16.14 -7.16 1.08
CA LEU A 80 -14.81 -6.52 1.06
C LEU A 80 -14.06 -6.77 2.36
N ASN A 81 -14.73 -6.63 3.51
CA ASN A 81 -14.13 -6.93 4.83
C ASN A 81 -13.71 -8.40 4.96
N THR A 82 -14.55 -9.33 4.48
CA THR A 82 -14.19 -10.76 4.50
C THR A 82 -12.95 -11.02 3.65
N ASN A 83 -12.88 -10.40 2.47
CA ASN A 83 -11.74 -10.50 1.57
C ASN A 83 -10.47 -9.85 2.17
N MET A 84 -10.61 -8.64 2.73
CA MET A 84 -9.51 -7.95 3.40
C MET A 84 -9.04 -8.72 4.64
N LYS A 85 -9.96 -9.37 5.35
CA LYS A 85 -9.60 -10.22 6.50
C LYS A 85 -8.72 -11.40 6.09
N GLY A 86 -8.93 -11.97 4.90
CA GLY A 86 -8.03 -12.97 4.34
C GLY A 86 -6.59 -12.46 4.17
N ILE A 87 -6.45 -11.24 3.67
CA ILE A 87 -5.14 -10.55 3.55
C ILE A 87 -4.55 -10.28 4.93
N TYR A 88 -5.36 -9.77 5.87
CA TYR A 88 -4.96 -9.52 7.26
C TYR A 88 -4.40 -10.79 7.91
N GLU A 89 -5.15 -11.89 7.89
CA GLU A 89 -4.73 -13.16 8.52
C GLU A 89 -3.41 -13.68 7.95
N ARG A 90 -3.14 -13.42 6.66
CA ARG A 90 -1.90 -13.85 6.01
C ARG A 90 -0.69 -13.01 6.42
N TYR A 91 -0.89 -11.71 6.69
CA TYR A 91 0.21 -10.76 6.90
C TYR A 91 0.21 -10.09 8.28
N LYS A 92 -0.68 -10.44 9.21
CA LYS A 92 -0.78 -9.81 10.53
C LYS A 92 0.51 -9.91 11.36
N ASP A 93 1.31 -10.97 11.14
CA ASP A 93 2.56 -11.20 11.85
C ASP A 93 3.76 -10.51 11.18
N GLU A 94 3.58 -9.96 9.97
CA GLU A 94 4.63 -9.19 9.27
C GLU A 94 4.80 -7.81 9.92
N PRO A 95 5.98 -7.48 10.47
CA PRO A 95 6.18 -6.23 11.21
C PRO A 95 5.99 -4.99 10.32
N ASP A 96 6.31 -5.11 9.03
CA ASP A 96 6.27 -4.01 8.06
C ASP A 96 5.01 -4.00 7.21
N PHE A 97 3.93 -4.67 7.63
CA PHE A 97 2.65 -4.66 6.94
C PHE A 97 1.54 -4.00 7.76
N LEU A 98 0.69 -3.21 7.09
CA LEU A 98 -0.50 -2.56 7.66
C LEU A 98 -1.68 -2.61 6.68
N ILE A 99 -2.88 -2.41 7.21
CA ILE A 99 -4.08 -2.09 6.45
C ILE A 99 -4.63 -0.76 6.95
N LEU A 100 -4.96 0.14 6.02
CA LEU A 100 -5.56 1.44 6.32
C LEU A 100 -6.94 1.52 5.68
N SER A 101 -7.99 1.46 6.49
CA SER A 101 -9.37 1.62 6.06
C SER A 101 -9.86 3.03 6.38
N HIS A 102 -10.19 3.80 5.35
CA HIS A 102 -10.65 5.19 5.47
C HIS A 102 -12.16 5.23 5.37
N THR A 103 -12.85 5.95 6.27
CA THR A 103 -14.29 6.13 6.07
C THR A 103 -14.57 7.08 4.91
N CYS A 104 -15.61 6.78 4.13
CA CYS A 104 -16.17 7.71 3.16
C CYS A 104 -17.38 8.51 3.72
N ASP A 105 -17.82 8.21 4.95
CA ASP A 105 -18.94 8.87 5.63
C ASP A 105 -18.54 9.41 7.02
N PRO A 106 -17.60 10.37 7.10
CA PRO A 106 -17.10 10.85 8.39
C PRO A 106 -18.16 11.58 9.25
N GLU A 107 -19.26 12.02 8.65
CA GLU A 107 -20.36 12.66 9.38
C GLU A 107 -21.12 11.64 10.24
N THR A 108 -21.26 10.42 9.74
CA THR A 108 -21.88 9.29 10.45
C THR A 108 -20.86 8.50 11.26
N ASP A 109 -19.66 8.31 10.72
CA ASP A 109 -18.62 7.46 11.26
C ASP A 109 -17.70 8.21 12.24
N SER A 110 -18.24 8.54 13.40
CA SER A 110 -17.46 9.11 14.51
C SER A 110 -16.38 8.13 15.00
N VAL A 111 -15.37 8.62 15.73
CA VAL A 111 -14.30 7.80 16.33
C VAL A 111 -14.89 6.63 17.13
N ALA A 112 -15.92 6.89 17.96
CA ALA A 112 -16.56 5.84 18.75
C ALA A 112 -17.22 4.78 17.85
N ARG A 113 -17.83 5.19 16.74
CA ARG A 113 -18.51 4.28 15.81
C ARG A 113 -17.54 3.42 15.03
N ILE A 114 -16.45 4.02 14.50
CA ILE A 114 -15.39 3.24 13.82
C ILE A 114 -14.67 2.31 14.80
N LYS A 115 -14.55 2.68 16.10
CA LYS A 115 -14.02 1.79 17.13
C LYS A 115 -14.88 0.56 17.31
N GLN A 116 -16.19 0.71 17.46
CA GLN A 116 -17.13 -0.42 17.56
C GLN A 116 -17.08 -1.31 16.32
N TYR A 117 -16.95 -0.70 15.14
CA TYR A 117 -16.83 -1.42 13.89
C TYR A 117 -15.53 -2.24 13.84
N ALA A 118 -14.38 -1.64 14.15
CA ALA A 118 -13.09 -2.32 14.21
C ALA A 118 -13.10 -3.50 15.20
N ASP A 119 -13.66 -3.28 16.40
CA ASP A 119 -13.78 -4.31 17.44
C ASP A 119 -14.66 -5.49 16.98
N SER A 120 -15.70 -5.23 16.18
CA SER A 120 -16.57 -6.28 15.62
C SER A 120 -15.85 -7.22 14.67
N LEU A 121 -14.81 -6.75 13.99
CA LEU A 121 -13.99 -7.54 13.06
C LEU A 121 -12.99 -8.45 13.77
N LYS A 122 -12.74 -8.23 15.07
CA LYS A 122 -11.80 -9.01 15.89
C LYS A 122 -10.40 -9.07 15.27
N VAL A 123 -9.85 -7.92 14.94
CA VAL A 123 -8.50 -7.73 14.37
C VAL A 123 -7.62 -6.91 15.31
N ASP A 124 -6.29 -7.01 15.15
CA ASP A 124 -5.37 -6.14 15.88
C ASP A 124 -5.41 -4.73 15.30
N ASN A 125 -5.85 -3.77 16.11
CA ASN A 125 -5.99 -2.36 15.76
C ASN A 125 -4.64 -1.66 15.45
N ASN A 126 -3.50 -2.29 15.76
CA ASN A 126 -2.19 -1.80 15.35
C ASN A 126 -1.78 -2.27 13.95
N LYS A 127 -2.48 -3.27 13.41
CA LYS A 127 -2.23 -3.85 12.09
C LYS A 127 -3.29 -3.46 11.06
N TRP A 128 -4.54 -3.32 11.50
CA TRP A 128 -5.63 -2.84 10.67
C TRP A 128 -6.22 -1.59 11.31
N ILE A 129 -5.89 -0.44 10.74
CA ILE A 129 -6.17 0.88 11.28
C ILE A 129 -7.35 1.48 10.52
N PHE A 130 -8.38 1.90 11.26
CA PHE A 130 -9.56 2.54 10.72
C PHE A 130 -9.46 4.05 10.94
N LEU A 131 -9.68 4.83 9.90
CA LEU A 131 -9.36 6.25 9.86
C LEU A 131 -10.60 7.09 9.52
N THR A 132 -10.77 8.19 10.25
CA THR A 132 -11.74 9.24 9.98
C THR A 132 -11.08 10.61 9.97
N GLY A 133 -11.76 11.62 9.39
CA GLY A 133 -11.24 12.97 9.26
C GLY A 133 -12.25 13.89 8.58
N THR A 134 -11.81 14.99 8.00
CA THR A 134 -12.70 15.81 7.18
C THR A 134 -13.03 15.11 5.87
N LYS A 135 -14.26 15.21 5.40
CA LYS A 135 -14.72 14.61 4.13
C LYS A 135 -13.84 15.05 2.97
N GLU A 136 -13.46 16.33 2.95
CA GLU A 136 -12.58 16.89 1.92
C GLU A 136 -11.20 16.21 1.91
N SER A 137 -10.55 16.06 3.07
CA SER A 137 -9.23 15.43 3.16
C SER A 137 -9.28 13.96 2.78
N LEU A 138 -10.30 13.22 3.25
CA LEU A 138 -10.51 11.81 2.92
C LEU A 138 -10.70 11.61 1.42
N TYR A 139 -11.55 12.40 0.78
CA TYR A 139 -11.85 12.28 -0.65
C TYR A 139 -10.68 12.73 -1.54
N ASN A 140 -9.96 13.79 -1.15
CA ASN A 140 -8.74 14.19 -1.83
C ASN A 140 -7.67 13.08 -1.76
N THR A 141 -7.54 12.42 -0.62
CA THR A 141 -6.60 11.31 -0.47
C THR A 141 -7.00 10.11 -1.34
N ALA A 142 -8.29 9.78 -1.43
CA ALA A 142 -8.80 8.75 -2.33
C ALA A 142 -8.45 9.03 -3.79
N ARG A 143 -8.67 10.26 -4.25
CA ARG A 143 -8.55 10.66 -5.66
C ARG A 143 -7.11 10.87 -6.11
N ILE A 144 -6.35 11.61 -5.31
CA ILE A 144 -5.03 12.11 -5.71
C ILE A 144 -3.91 11.18 -5.24
N SER A 145 -4.03 10.61 -4.03
CA SER A 145 -3.00 9.76 -3.46
C SER A 145 -3.20 8.30 -3.84
N TYR A 146 -4.37 7.73 -3.54
CA TYR A 146 -4.60 6.29 -3.73
C TYR A 146 -5.18 5.91 -5.08
N LEU A 147 -5.71 6.88 -5.85
CA LEU A 147 -6.38 6.66 -7.15
C LEU A 147 -7.57 5.70 -7.05
N LEU A 148 -8.29 5.74 -5.94
CA LEU A 148 -9.45 4.90 -5.65
C LEU A 148 -10.79 5.53 -6.07
N ASP A 149 -10.75 6.77 -6.55
CA ASP A 149 -11.89 7.50 -7.10
C ASP A 149 -11.43 8.35 -8.29
N ASP A 150 -12.37 8.70 -9.19
CA ASP A 150 -12.05 9.52 -10.38
C ASP A 150 -11.80 10.98 -9.94
N PRO A 151 -10.62 11.56 -10.27
CA PRO A 151 -10.34 12.97 -10.01
C PRO A 151 -11.30 13.95 -10.68
N LYS A 152 -12.01 13.50 -11.75
CA LYS A 152 -13.03 14.28 -12.45
C LYS A 152 -14.38 14.30 -11.76
N ASN A 153 -14.60 13.46 -10.76
CA ASN A 153 -15.79 13.54 -9.92
C ASN A 153 -15.82 14.92 -9.27
N ASN A 154 -16.80 15.72 -9.72
CA ASN A 154 -16.82 17.16 -9.53
C ASN A 154 -16.80 17.52 -8.03
N MET A 155 -15.83 18.31 -7.62
CA MET A 155 -15.60 18.74 -6.23
C MET A 155 -16.45 19.96 -5.84
N GLU A 156 -17.30 20.50 -6.75
CA GLU A 156 -18.03 21.76 -6.50
C GLU A 156 -18.93 21.69 -5.27
N ASN A 157 -19.41 20.50 -4.92
CA ASN A 157 -20.19 20.34 -3.68
C ASN A 157 -19.87 19.00 -3.01
N ILE A 158 -18.76 18.96 -2.27
CA ILE A 158 -18.28 17.73 -1.62
C ILE A 158 -19.28 17.13 -0.63
N LYS A 159 -20.20 17.93 -0.08
CA LYS A 159 -21.24 17.46 0.84
C LYS A 159 -22.22 16.51 0.19
N ASP A 160 -22.51 16.73 -1.11
CA ASP A 160 -23.49 15.92 -1.85
C ASP A 160 -22.86 14.70 -2.50
N GLN A 161 -21.54 14.58 -2.41
CA GLN A 161 -20.82 13.43 -3.00
C GLN A 161 -20.75 12.29 -2.00
N PHE A 162 -20.89 11.06 -2.51
CA PHE A 162 -20.64 9.85 -1.76
C PHE A 162 -19.68 8.94 -2.52
N LEU A 163 -18.54 8.67 -1.91
CA LEU A 163 -17.52 7.83 -2.50
C LEU A 163 -17.89 6.36 -2.33
N HIS A 164 -18.17 5.68 -3.44
CA HIS A 164 -18.38 4.25 -3.48
C HIS A 164 -17.22 3.61 -4.23
N THR A 165 -16.41 2.85 -3.54
CA THR A 165 -15.32 2.11 -4.17
C THR A 165 -15.19 0.71 -3.61
N GLN A 166 -14.91 -0.25 -4.49
CA GLN A 166 -14.58 -1.64 -4.15
C GLN A 166 -13.10 -1.93 -4.32
N PHE A 167 -12.32 -0.89 -4.60
CA PHE A 167 -10.95 -1.01 -5.00
C PHE A 167 -9.98 -0.85 -3.84
N PHE A 168 -8.84 -1.54 -3.95
CA PHE A 168 -7.73 -1.51 -3.00
C PHE A 168 -6.48 -0.94 -3.67
N ALA A 169 -5.75 -0.07 -2.98
CA ALA A 169 -4.47 0.45 -3.40
C ALA A 169 -3.35 -0.20 -2.58
N LEU A 170 -2.33 -0.71 -3.26
CA LEU A 170 -1.13 -1.26 -2.63
C LEU A 170 -0.03 -0.19 -2.59
N VAL A 171 0.45 0.14 -1.40
CA VAL A 171 1.45 1.19 -1.17
C VAL A 171 2.74 0.57 -0.62
N ASP A 172 3.87 0.99 -1.18
CA ASP A 172 5.19 0.51 -0.77
C ASP A 172 5.76 1.28 0.43
N LYS A 173 6.92 0.83 0.93
CA LYS A 173 7.64 1.42 2.08
C LYS A 173 8.04 2.89 1.89
N ASN A 174 7.97 3.40 0.67
CA ASN A 174 8.30 4.79 0.31
C ASN A 174 7.04 5.65 0.08
N GLY A 175 5.85 5.12 0.39
CA GLY A 175 4.57 5.80 0.19
C GLY A 175 4.14 5.90 -1.27
N LYS A 176 4.56 4.98 -2.14
CA LYS A 176 4.18 4.96 -3.56
C LYS A 176 3.14 3.90 -3.81
N VAL A 177 2.05 4.27 -4.48
CA VAL A 177 1.06 3.33 -4.99
C VAL A 177 1.66 2.56 -6.16
N ARG A 178 1.57 1.23 -6.11
CA ARG A 178 2.34 0.35 -7.01
C ARG A 178 1.45 -0.53 -7.89
N LYS A 179 1.96 -0.79 -9.08
CA LYS A 179 1.49 -1.75 -10.07
C LYS A 179 0.12 -1.43 -10.66
N LYS A 180 -0.96 -1.55 -9.89
CA LYS A 180 -2.34 -1.30 -10.32
C LYS A 180 -3.25 -1.06 -9.11
N ILE A 181 -4.47 -0.68 -9.37
CA ILE A 181 -5.57 -0.68 -8.42
C ILE A 181 -6.27 -2.05 -8.51
N TYR A 182 -6.55 -2.67 -7.37
CA TYR A 182 -7.07 -4.04 -7.28
C TYR A 182 -8.57 -4.02 -7.00
N ASP A 183 -9.34 -4.82 -7.73
CA ASP A 183 -10.76 -5.02 -7.45
C ASP A 183 -10.93 -5.99 -6.27
N GLY A 184 -11.38 -5.47 -5.12
CA GLY A 184 -11.55 -6.22 -3.88
C GLY A 184 -12.65 -7.29 -3.91
N LEU A 185 -13.48 -7.34 -4.97
CA LEU A 185 -14.48 -8.37 -5.18
C LEU A 185 -13.99 -9.54 -6.04
N LYS A 186 -12.84 -9.38 -6.73
CA LYS A 186 -12.32 -10.39 -7.65
C LYS A 186 -11.25 -11.26 -7.00
N LYS A 187 -11.53 -12.54 -6.81
CA LYS A 187 -10.62 -13.51 -6.18
C LYS A 187 -9.24 -13.60 -6.84
N ASN A 188 -9.16 -13.49 -8.17
CA ASN A 188 -7.89 -13.51 -8.89
C ASN A 188 -7.06 -12.26 -8.59
N GLU A 189 -7.69 -11.08 -8.44
CA GLU A 189 -7.00 -9.84 -8.11
C GLU A 189 -6.57 -9.81 -6.64
N LEU A 190 -7.36 -10.38 -5.74
CA LEU A 190 -6.97 -10.55 -4.34
C LEU A 190 -5.73 -11.46 -4.20
N LYS A 191 -5.70 -12.58 -4.94
CA LYS A 191 -4.53 -13.46 -4.96
C LYS A 191 -3.30 -12.78 -5.58
N GLU A 192 -3.51 -11.93 -6.58
CA GLU A 192 -2.44 -11.11 -7.17
C GLU A 192 -1.94 -10.10 -6.14
N LEU A 193 -2.84 -9.38 -5.45
CA LEU A 193 -2.52 -8.42 -4.39
C LEU A 193 -1.69 -9.09 -3.27
N GLU A 194 -2.07 -10.28 -2.81
CA GLU A 194 -1.30 -11.04 -1.84
C GLU A 194 0.14 -11.29 -2.33
N ASN A 195 0.32 -11.77 -3.55
CA ASN A 195 1.66 -12.02 -4.09
C ASN A 195 2.49 -10.73 -4.21
N ASP A 196 1.85 -9.64 -4.58
CA ASP A 196 2.51 -8.35 -4.75
C ASP A 196 2.90 -7.71 -3.40
N ILE A 197 2.10 -7.89 -2.35
CA ILE A 197 2.49 -7.54 -0.96
C ILE A 197 3.78 -8.27 -0.59
N ALA A 198 3.86 -9.59 -0.83
CA ALA A 198 5.06 -10.37 -0.52
C ALA A 198 6.31 -9.91 -1.29
N VAL A 199 6.15 -9.37 -2.50
CA VAL A 199 7.24 -8.77 -3.27
C VAL A 199 7.68 -7.46 -2.65
N LEU A 200 6.75 -6.53 -2.35
CA LEU A 200 7.06 -5.22 -1.79
C LEU A 200 7.65 -5.29 -0.38
N LEU A 201 7.26 -6.27 0.42
CA LEU A 201 7.84 -6.49 1.76
C LEU A 201 9.35 -6.78 1.68
N LYS A 202 9.82 -7.42 0.60
CA LYS A 202 11.24 -7.71 0.35
C LYS A 202 12.00 -6.53 -0.25
N GLU A 203 11.30 -5.53 -0.81
CA GLU A 203 11.95 -4.32 -1.31
C GLU A 203 12.50 -3.50 -0.13
N PRO A 204 13.75 -3.00 -0.21
CA PRO A 204 14.27 -2.11 0.82
C PRO A 204 13.51 -0.78 0.82
N ALA A 205 13.27 -0.21 2.01
CA ALA A 205 12.90 1.19 2.10
C ALA A 205 14.05 2.03 1.55
N THR A 206 13.79 2.84 0.54
CA THR A 206 14.79 3.80 0.07
C THR A 206 14.90 4.89 1.12
N GLN A 207 16.02 4.96 1.81
CA GLN A 207 16.30 6.15 2.63
C GLN A 207 16.29 7.33 1.66
N THR A 208 15.36 8.26 1.82
CA THR A 208 15.46 9.58 1.21
C THR A 208 16.74 10.17 1.79
N ARG A 209 17.87 10.03 1.06
CA ARG A 209 18.99 10.90 1.30
C ARG A 209 18.43 12.29 1.07
N PHE A 210 18.30 13.07 2.14
CA PHE A 210 18.20 14.51 2.02
C PHE A 210 19.42 14.91 1.20
N SER A 211 19.24 15.14 -0.09
CA SER A 211 20.20 15.91 -0.84
C SER A 211 20.10 17.30 -0.23
N ASN A 212 20.97 17.58 0.75
CA ASN A 212 21.28 18.95 1.10
C ASN A 212 21.59 19.61 -0.24
N ASN A 213 20.76 20.55 -0.65
CA ASN A 213 21.04 21.42 -1.76
C ASN A 213 22.32 22.19 -1.43
N LEU A 214 23.48 21.61 -1.79
CA LEU A 214 24.78 22.26 -1.70
C LEU A 214 24.93 23.42 -2.71
N PHE A 215 23.84 23.76 -3.43
CA PHE A 215 23.80 24.81 -4.45
C PHE A 215 22.64 25.79 -4.26
N ALA A 216 22.12 25.96 -3.06
CA ALA A 216 21.24 27.08 -2.75
C ALA A 216 22.10 28.23 -2.24
N ASN A 217 22.64 29.03 -3.18
CA ASN A 217 23.07 30.42 -3.00
C ASN A 217 22.12 31.31 -3.76
#